data_e01cdaf8d5b62da556421de569d235c9
#
_entry.id   e01cdaf8d5b62da556421de569d235c9
#
_cell.length_a   1.000
_cell.length_b   1.000
_cell.length_c   1.000
_cell.angle_alpha   90.00
_cell.angle_beta   90.00
_cell.angle_gamma   90.00
#
_symmetry.space_group_name_H-M   'P 1'
#
loop_
_entity.id
_entity.type
_entity.pdbx_description
1 polymer ?
#
loop_
_entity_poly.entity_id
_entity_poly.type
_entity_poly.pdbx_seq_one_letter_code
_entity_poly.pdbx_strand_id
1 'polypeptide(L)'
;LHTDDIEMAGFGCADVVKYGMTEEGFVLLHHPVFPTLRTRPNNTHASYQLDIDDAFMPRLIADGEKTAETLNRVEIDGTLILECTAGDLAVTHICYPSTEARATYEAVTVKNNGADAVKLTATTYGGEVDQKLGPMGINITEVFTDFEDTVLASGEEYTYYIVICGRVANEQPVNLCPADEYRARIRNIERLVTPMKLDTGNATLDTMFRFAKLRAGESVFDTMYGLMHSPGGF
;
A
#
# COMPACT_ATOMS: atom_id res chain seq x y z
N LEU A 1 22.64 -2.14 4.04
CA LEU A 1 21.74 -1.87 2.91
C LEU A 1 21.04 -3.17 2.53
N HIS A 2 19.73 -3.17 2.51
CA HIS A 2 18.91 -4.33 2.18
C HIS A 2 17.54 -3.88 1.68
N THR A 3 17.00 -4.58 0.69
CA THR A 3 15.61 -4.43 0.24
C THR A 3 14.89 -5.75 0.33
N ASP A 4 13.61 -5.71 0.61
CA ASP A 4 12.72 -6.85 0.69
C ASP A 4 11.43 -6.57 -0.07
N ASP A 5 10.68 -7.63 -0.39
CA ASP A 5 9.37 -7.52 -1.02
C ASP A 5 8.34 -8.23 -0.15
N ILE A 6 7.18 -7.60 0.04
CA ILE A 6 6.04 -8.19 0.70
C ILE A 6 4.78 -8.05 -0.14
N GLU A 7 4.07 -9.15 -0.33
CA GLU A 7 2.72 -9.14 -0.89
C GLU A 7 1.70 -9.07 0.24
N MET A 8 0.76 -8.16 0.11
CA MET A 8 -0.44 -8.07 0.95
C MET A 8 -1.67 -8.04 0.05
N ALA A 9 -2.75 -8.73 0.42
CA ALA A 9 -3.91 -8.80 -0.44
C ALA A 9 -5.24 -8.65 0.31
N GLY A 10 -6.21 -8.07 -0.38
CA GLY A 10 -7.63 -8.14 -0.12
C GLY A 10 -8.33 -8.88 -1.27
N PHE A 11 -9.67 -8.82 -1.32
CA PHE A 11 -10.43 -9.54 -2.35
C PHE A 11 -10.30 -8.92 -3.74
N GLY A 12 -10.16 -7.61 -3.83
CA GLY A 12 -10.12 -6.86 -5.09
C GLY A 12 -8.75 -6.45 -5.59
N CYS A 13 -7.74 -6.45 -4.72
CA CYS A 13 -6.39 -5.98 -5.02
C CYS A 13 -5.36 -6.75 -4.18
N ALA A 14 -4.25 -7.12 -4.80
CA ALA A 14 -3.01 -7.42 -4.11
C ALA A 14 -2.00 -6.31 -4.40
N ASP A 15 -1.08 -6.07 -3.48
CA ASP A 15 0.02 -5.13 -3.64
C ASP A 15 1.32 -5.81 -3.23
N VAL A 16 2.27 -5.89 -4.15
CA VAL A 16 3.64 -6.31 -3.85
C VAL A 16 4.43 -5.04 -3.59
N VAL A 17 4.77 -4.83 -2.33
CA VAL A 17 5.51 -3.64 -1.90
C VAL A 17 6.98 -3.97 -1.73
N LYS A 18 7.83 -3.32 -2.52
CA LYS A 18 9.29 -3.36 -2.35
C LYS A 18 9.71 -2.22 -1.43
N TYR A 19 10.44 -2.53 -0.38
CA TYR A 19 10.87 -1.55 0.62
C TYR A 19 12.30 -1.83 1.10
N GLY A 20 12.96 -0.82 1.64
CA GLY A 20 14.29 -0.97 2.24
C GLY A 20 15.23 0.19 1.96
N MET A 21 16.52 -0.08 2.05
CA MET A 21 17.61 0.88 1.84
C MET A 21 18.57 0.38 0.77
N THR A 22 18.90 1.23 -0.20
CA THR A 22 19.92 1.01 -1.22
C THR A 22 21.06 2.03 -1.07
N GLU A 23 22.06 1.96 -1.93
CA GLU A 23 23.11 2.99 -2.02
C GLU A 23 22.54 4.35 -2.45
N GLU A 24 21.41 4.34 -3.16
CA GLU A 24 20.71 5.53 -3.66
C GLU A 24 19.74 6.13 -2.62
N GLY A 25 19.47 5.41 -1.51
CA GLY A 25 18.59 5.84 -0.42
C GLY A 25 17.44 4.90 -0.11
N PHE A 26 16.41 5.44 0.50
CA PHE A 26 15.17 4.75 0.84
C PHE A 26 14.38 4.37 -0.41
N VAL A 27 13.87 3.14 -0.42
CA VAL A 27 13.04 2.59 -1.50
C VAL A 27 11.70 2.19 -0.93
N LEU A 28 10.62 2.65 -1.54
CA LEU A 28 9.25 2.22 -1.31
C LEU A 28 8.52 2.26 -2.66
N LEU A 29 8.28 1.07 -3.24
CA LEU A 29 7.67 0.90 -4.56
C LEU A 29 6.46 -0.01 -4.46
N HIS A 30 5.41 0.30 -5.19
CA HIS A 30 4.16 -0.45 -5.25
C HIS A 30 4.00 -1.16 -6.59
N HIS A 31 3.59 -2.42 -6.53
CA HIS A 31 3.21 -3.23 -7.68
C HIS A 31 1.79 -3.80 -7.45
N PRO A 32 0.74 -3.00 -7.71
CA PRO A 32 -0.63 -3.44 -7.55
C PRO A 32 -1.00 -4.50 -8.60
N VAL A 33 -1.75 -5.49 -8.15
CA VAL A 33 -2.34 -6.55 -8.96
C VAL A 33 -3.85 -6.51 -8.77
N PHE A 34 -4.59 -6.43 -9.88
CA PHE A 34 -6.05 -6.38 -9.89
C PHE A 34 -6.62 -7.68 -10.48
N PRO A 35 -6.96 -8.69 -9.66
CA PRO A 35 -7.36 -10.03 -10.12
C PRO A 35 -8.62 -10.03 -10.99
N THR A 36 -9.52 -9.07 -10.80
CA THR A 36 -10.74 -8.93 -11.61
C THR A 36 -10.54 -8.20 -12.92
N LEU A 37 -9.49 -7.39 -13.02
CA LEU A 37 -9.13 -6.69 -14.25
C LEU A 37 -8.22 -7.60 -15.09
N ARG A 38 -8.71 -8.05 -16.25
CA ARG A 38 -7.98 -8.98 -17.09
C ARG A 38 -7.44 -8.29 -18.33
N THR A 39 -6.25 -8.70 -18.76
CA THR A 39 -5.62 -8.25 -20.02
C THR A 39 -5.91 -9.21 -21.18
N ARG A 40 -6.30 -10.46 -20.85
CA ARG A 40 -6.70 -11.49 -21.82
C ARG A 40 -7.87 -12.31 -21.28
N PRO A 41 -8.83 -12.72 -22.12
CA PRO A 41 -9.92 -13.59 -21.70
C PRO A 41 -9.42 -15.00 -21.38
N ASN A 42 -10.10 -15.68 -20.48
CA ASN A 42 -9.88 -17.09 -20.13
C ASN A 42 -8.42 -17.46 -19.76
N ASN A 43 -7.67 -16.51 -19.20
CA ASN A 43 -6.29 -16.74 -18.76
C ASN A 43 -6.15 -16.31 -17.30
N THR A 44 -5.90 -17.26 -16.40
CA THR A 44 -5.77 -17.03 -14.96
C THR A 44 -4.55 -16.19 -14.58
N HIS A 45 -3.51 -16.19 -15.44
CA HIS A 45 -2.29 -15.40 -15.23
C HIS A 45 -2.33 -14.03 -15.95
N ALA A 46 -3.47 -13.62 -16.49
CA ALA A 46 -3.61 -12.36 -17.20
C ALA A 46 -4.29 -11.27 -16.35
N SER A 47 -4.05 -11.25 -15.07
CA SER A 47 -4.43 -10.12 -14.20
C SER A 47 -3.78 -8.84 -14.70
N TYR A 48 -4.48 -7.72 -14.54
CA TYR A 48 -3.89 -6.42 -14.80
C TYR A 48 -3.02 -6.05 -13.62
N GLN A 49 -1.75 -5.82 -13.89
CA GLN A 49 -0.72 -5.51 -12.90
C GLN A 49 0.34 -4.63 -13.53
N LEU A 50 1.00 -3.80 -12.73
CA LEU A 50 2.05 -2.89 -13.20
C LEU A 50 2.90 -2.38 -12.03
N ASP A 51 4.13 -2.01 -12.33
CA ASP A 51 4.95 -1.20 -11.42
C ASP A 51 4.47 0.25 -11.44
N ILE A 52 4.27 0.85 -10.29
CA ILE A 52 3.97 2.29 -10.21
C ILE A 52 5.29 3.05 -10.28
N ASP A 53 5.45 3.86 -11.33
CA ASP A 53 6.61 4.75 -11.46
C ASP A 53 6.59 5.81 -10.35
N ASP A 54 7.76 6.06 -9.74
CA ASP A 54 7.93 7.05 -8.67
C ASP A 54 7.49 8.47 -9.09
N ALA A 55 7.48 8.75 -10.39
CA ALA A 55 6.98 10.02 -10.93
C ALA A 55 5.48 10.26 -10.66
N PHE A 56 4.69 9.20 -10.43
CA PHE A 56 3.27 9.29 -10.07
C PHE A 56 3.04 9.24 -8.56
N MET A 57 4.06 8.90 -7.77
CA MET A 57 3.95 8.80 -6.32
C MET A 57 4.19 10.16 -5.66
N PRO A 58 3.26 10.67 -4.85
CA PRO A 58 3.46 11.88 -4.06
C PRO A 58 4.58 11.67 -3.04
N ARG A 59 5.77 12.20 -3.30
CA ARG A 59 6.90 12.16 -2.38
C ARG A 59 7.05 13.49 -1.68
N LEU A 60 7.40 13.45 -0.41
CA LEU A 60 7.50 14.62 0.46
C LEU A 60 8.66 15.54 0.05
N ILE A 61 8.37 16.84 0.01
CA ILE A 61 9.33 17.93 -0.14
C ILE A 61 9.23 18.79 1.13
N ALA A 62 10.34 18.99 1.81
CA ALA A 62 10.46 19.84 2.98
C ALA A 62 11.31 21.06 2.65
N ASP A 63 10.76 22.26 2.86
CA ASP A 63 11.43 23.55 2.57
C ASP A 63 12.00 23.68 1.13
N GLY A 64 11.33 23.02 0.18
CA GLY A 64 11.70 23.05 -1.25
C GLY A 64 12.71 21.98 -1.68
N GLU A 65 13.15 21.10 -0.78
CA GLU A 65 14.05 20.00 -1.07
C GLU A 65 13.33 18.63 -0.88
N LYS A 66 13.56 17.69 -1.79
CA LYS A 66 13.05 16.31 -1.64
C LYS A 66 13.67 15.71 -0.37
N THR A 67 12.82 15.13 0.49
CA THR A 67 13.30 14.51 1.73
C THR A 67 14.15 13.28 1.44
N ALA A 68 15.29 13.19 2.11
CA ALA A 68 16.16 12.01 2.10
C ALA A 68 15.83 11.16 3.34
N GLU A 69 14.95 10.20 3.16
CA GLU A 69 14.50 9.33 4.25
C GLU A 69 15.50 8.22 4.55
N THR A 70 15.65 7.92 5.84
CA THR A 70 16.40 6.78 6.35
C THR A 70 15.46 5.85 7.10
N LEU A 71 15.36 4.61 6.65
CA LEU A 71 14.51 3.59 7.28
C LEU A 71 15.15 3.12 8.61
N ASN A 72 14.41 3.22 9.69
CA ASN A 72 14.85 2.86 11.05
C ASN A 72 14.20 1.58 11.56
N ARG A 73 12.92 1.36 11.23
CA ARG A 73 12.15 0.20 11.71
C ARG A 73 11.16 -0.28 10.67
N VAL A 74 11.01 -1.59 10.62
CA VAL A 74 9.98 -2.28 9.82
C VAL A 74 9.12 -3.10 10.75
N GLU A 75 7.79 -3.01 10.57
CA GLU A 75 6.84 -3.88 11.22
C GLU A 75 5.87 -4.45 10.20
N ILE A 76 5.62 -5.77 10.26
CA ILE A 76 4.73 -6.49 9.36
C ILE A 76 3.75 -7.29 10.23
N ASP A 77 2.47 -6.92 10.17
CA ASP A 77 1.38 -7.66 10.81
C ASP A 77 0.07 -7.55 10.01
N GLY A 78 0.16 -7.92 8.72
CA GLY A 78 -0.93 -7.77 7.77
C GLY A 78 -1.06 -6.36 7.18
N THR A 79 -0.30 -5.42 7.71
CA THR A 79 0.08 -4.14 7.12
C THR A 79 1.59 -4.04 7.13
N LEU A 80 2.15 -3.20 6.28
CA LEU A 80 3.57 -2.86 6.32
C LEU A 80 3.71 -1.47 6.94
N ILE A 81 4.43 -1.36 8.06
CA ILE A 81 4.72 -0.10 8.73
C ILE A 81 6.22 0.16 8.63
N LEU A 82 6.59 1.31 8.09
CA LEU A 82 7.97 1.76 7.94
C LEU A 82 8.15 3.06 8.72
N GLU A 83 9.02 3.04 9.72
CA GLU A 83 9.40 4.23 10.49
C GLU A 83 10.71 4.78 9.94
N CYS A 84 10.67 6.00 9.42
CA CYS A 84 11.79 6.69 8.79
C CYS A 84 12.11 7.99 9.51
N THR A 85 13.31 8.52 9.26
CA THR A 85 13.71 9.87 9.62
C THR A 85 14.25 10.61 8.39
N ALA A 86 13.95 11.92 8.29
CA ALA A 86 14.49 12.81 7.27
C ALA A 86 14.88 14.14 7.92
N GLY A 87 16.15 14.28 8.33
CA GLY A 87 16.56 15.38 9.20
C GLY A 87 15.82 15.34 10.54
N ASP A 88 15.16 16.44 10.87
CA ASP A 88 14.35 16.56 12.08
C ASP A 88 12.91 16.03 11.94
N LEU A 89 12.54 15.54 10.74
CA LEU A 89 11.24 14.93 10.51
C LEU A 89 11.26 13.44 10.85
N ALA A 90 10.25 12.98 11.60
CA ALA A 90 9.90 11.57 11.67
C ALA A 90 8.79 11.30 10.65
N VAL A 91 8.99 10.30 9.79
CA VAL A 91 8.05 9.93 8.73
C VAL A 91 7.64 8.48 8.93
N THR A 92 6.34 8.22 9.00
CA THR A 92 5.80 6.87 9.12
C THR A 92 4.96 6.56 7.89
N HIS A 93 5.29 5.49 7.18
CA HIS A 93 4.49 4.95 6.09
C HIS A 93 3.74 3.71 6.56
N ILE A 94 2.45 3.63 6.27
CA ILE A 94 1.63 2.45 6.51
C ILE A 94 1.01 2.02 5.19
N CYS A 95 1.49 0.91 4.63
CA CYS A 95 0.97 0.35 3.38
C CYS A 95 -0.02 -0.78 3.69
N TYR A 96 -1.17 -0.77 3.00
CA TYR A 96 -2.21 -1.79 3.15
C TYR A 96 -3.14 -1.81 1.94
N PRO A 97 -3.55 -3.00 1.45
CA PRO A 97 -4.59 -3.12 0.44
C PRO A 97 -5.97 -2.92 1.05
N SER A 98 -6.94 -2.47 0.26
CA SER A 98 -8.35 -2.56 0.61
C SER A 98 -8.74 -4.01 0.87
N THR A 99 -9.66 -4.23 1.80
CA THR A 99 -10.23 -5.56 2.01
C THR A 99 -11.07 -6.01 0.81
N GLU A 100 -11.82 -5.10 0.17
CA GLU A 100 -12.80 -5.45 -0.86
C GLU A 100 -12.57 -4.70 -2.18
N ALA A 101 -12.15 -3.43 -2.13
CA ALA A 101 -12.01 -2.61 -3.31
C ALA A 101 -10.74 -2.94 -4.12
N ARG A 102 -10.73 -2.56 -5.39
CA ARG A 102 -9.56 -2.61 -6.26
C ARG A 102 -8.64 -1.42 -5.97
N ALA A 103 -8.09 -1.37 -4.76
CA ALA A 103 -7.25 -0.29 -4.31
C ALA A 103 -6.23 -0.75 -3.27
N THR A 104 -5.08 -0.07 -3.24
CA THR A 104 -4.09 -0.12 -2.17
C THR A 104 -3.78 1.29 -1.69
N TYR A 105 -3.29 1.40 -0.47
CA TYR A 105 -3.11 2.66 0.24
C TYR A 105 -1.74 2.74 0.86
N GLU A 106 -1.21 3.96 0.89
CA GLU A 106 -0.09 4.38 1.73
C GLU A 106 -0.57 5.54 2.60
N ALA A 107 -0.67 5.36 3.92
CA ALA A 107 -0.88 6.45 4.86
C ALA A 107 0.48 6.97 5.30
N VAL A 108 0.72 8.26 5.12
CA VAL A 108 1.98 8.90 5.47
C VAL A 108 1.74 9.90 6.60
N THR A 109 2.41 9.69 7.73
CA THR A 109 2.38 10.60 8.86
C THR A 109 3.74 11.26 9.02
N VAL A 110 3.78 12.58 9.00
CA VAL A 110 4.99 13.40 9.18
C VAL A 110 4.89 14.16 10.48
N LYS A 111 5.90 14.03 11.33
CA LYS A 111 6.03 14.78 12.58
C LYS A 111 7.27 15.65 12.57
N ASN A 112 7.12 16.92 12.87
CA ASN A 112 8.25 17.84 12.99
C ASN A 112 8.81 17.81 14.44
N ASN A 113 9.97 17.17 14.60
CA ASN A 113 10.70 17.14 15.86
C ASN A 113 11.75 18.28 15.99
N GLY A 114 11.90 19.10 14.93
CA GLY A 114 12.78 20.26 14.92
C GLY A 114 12.24 21.45 15.73
N ALA A 115 13.05 22.46 15.89
CA ALA A 115 12.68 23.69 16.61
C ALA A 115 11.90 24.68 15.72
N ASP A 116 12.15 24.66 14.41
CA ASP A 116 11.59 25.59 13.44
C ASP A 116 10.40 24.95 12.69
N ALA A 117 9.50 25.80 12.18
CA ALA A 117 8.43 25.35 11.31
C ALA A 117 8.97 24.94 9.92
N VAL A 118 8.40 23.88 9.34
CA VAL A 118 8.81 23.31 8.05
C VAL A 118 7.66 23.42 7.06
N LYS A 119 7.91 23.93 5.86
CA LYS A 119 6.94 23.93 4.76
C LYS A 119 6.97 22.58 4.05
N LEU A 120 5.82 21.91 3.98
CA LEU A 120 5.64 20.64 3.30
C LEU A 120 4.89 20.86 1.98
N THR A 121 5.43 20.26 0.90
CA THR A 121 4.81 20.14 -0.42
C THR A 121 5.06 18.74 -0.97
N ALA A 122 4.45 18.36 -2.08
CA ALA A 122 4.66 17.06 -2.71
C ALA A 122 5.27 17.19 -4.11
N THR A 123 5.97 16.15 -4.58
CA THR A 123 6.55 16.10 -5.94
C THR A 123 5.46 16.07 -7.01
N THR A 124 4.32 15.45 -6.71
CA THR A 124 3.13 15.33 -7.57
C THR A 124 1.91 15.12 -6.69
N TYR A 125 0.73 15.28 -7.28
CA TYR A 125 -0.56 15.00 -6.61
C TYR A 125 -1.28 13.80 -7.24
N GLY A 126 -0.51 12.95 -7.98
CA GLY A 126 -1.01 11.77 -8.66
C GLY A 126 -1.53 12.05 -10.07
N GLY A 127 -2.29 11.10 -10.58
CA GLY A 127 -2.88 11.14 -11.92
C GLY A 127 -3.13 9.74 -12.48
N GLU A 128 -3.51 9.66 -13.74
CA GLU A 128 -3.64 8.40 -14.44
C GLU A 128 -2.24 7.87 -14.79
N VAL A 129 -1.98 6.63 -14.35
CA VAL A 129 -0.66 5.97 -14.50
C VAL A 129 -0.59 5.14 -15.77
N ASP A 130 -1.62 4.33 -16.03
CA ASP A 130 -1.64 3.41 -17.18
C ASP A 130 -3.05 3.13 -17.66
N GLN A 131 -3.15 2.84 -18.96
CA GLN A 131 -4.36 2.35 -19.62
C GLN A 131 -4.04 1.11 -20.43
N LYS A 132 -4.81 0.03 -20.24
CA LYS A 132 -4.64 -1.20 -20.98
C LYS A 132 -5.95 -1.82 -21.41
N LEU A 133 -6.08 -2.08 -22.71
CA LEU A 133 -7.25 -2.77 -23.24
C LEU A 133 -7.35 -4.19 -22.68
N GLY A 134 -8.49 -4.52 -22.12
CA GLY A 134 -8.86 -5.82 -21.61
C GLY A 134 -10.19 -6.31 -22.18
N PRO A 135 -10.61 -7.54 -21.84
CA PRO A 135 -11.88 -8.12 -22.30
C PRO A 135 -13.14 -7.35 -21.88
N MET A 136 -13.05 -6.61 -20.79
CA MET A 136 -14.18 -5.85 -20.23
C MET A 136 -14.15 -4.36 -20.64
N GLY A 137 -13.14 -3.94 -21.38
CA GLY A 137 -12.92 -2.55 -21.75
C GLY A 137 -11.49 -2.12 -21.44
N ILE A 138 -11.27 -0.81 -21.34
CA ILE A 138 -9.97 -0.25 -20.99
C ILE A 138 -9.83 -0.29 -19.46
N ASN A 139 -8.86 -1.06 -18.97
CA ASN A 139 -8.41 -1.02 -17.58
C ASN A 139 -7.59 0.25 -17.37
N ILE A 140 -7.83 0.94 -16.27
CA ILE A 140 -7.16 2.18 -15.91
C ILE A 140 -6.59 2.02 -14.50
N THR A 141 -5.36 2.44 -14.30
CA THR A 141 -4.78 2.63 -12.95
C THR A 141 -4.55 4.11 -12.71
N GLU A 142 -4.98 4.56 -11.54
CA GLU A 142 -4.88 5.95 -11.09
C GLU A 142 -4.20 5.99 -9.72
N VAL A 143 -3.37 7.03 -9.52
CA VAL A 143 -2.84 7.42 -8.20
C VAL A 143 -3.44 8.77 -7.85
N PHE A 144 -3.88 8.95 -6.61
CA PHE A 144 -4.31 10.24 -6.09
C PHE A 144 -3.97 10.37 -4.60
N THR A 145 -3.98 11.60 -4.11
CA THR A 145 -3.68 11.90 -2.71
C THR A 145 -4.59 13.02 -2.20
N ASP A 146 -4.82 13.03 -0.90
CA ASP A 146 -5.45 14.14 -0.17
C ASP A 146 -4.41 15.09 0.45
N PHE A 147 -3.13 14.97 0.04
CA PHE A 147 -2.08 15.87 0.49
C PHE A 147 -2.39 17.31 0.11
N GLU A 148 -2.29 18.21 1.07
CA GLU A 148 -2.37 19.66 0.87
C GLU A 148 -1.07 20.31 1.34
N ASP A 149 -0.58 21.30 0.57
CA ASP A 149 0.57 22.09 0.96
C ASP A 149 0.33 22.73 2.33
N THR A 150 1.23 22.52 3.26
CA THR A 150 1.07 22.96 4.63
C THR A 150 2.36 23.45 5.25
N VAL A 151 2.26 24.10 6.41
CA VAL A 151 3.41 24.45 7.25
C VAL A 151 3.21 23.76 8.58
N LEU A 152 4.16 22.90 8.93
CA LEU A 152 4.14 22.07 10.12
C LEU A 152 5.01 22.73 11.21
N ALA A 153 4.41 23.27 12.26
CA ALA A 153 5.13 23.87 13.36
C ALA A 153 5.92 22.82 14.17
N SER A 154 6.84 23.28 15.02
CA SER A 154 7.57 22.40 15.94
C SER A 154 6.64 21.55 16.78
N GLY A 155 6.84 20.24 16.79
CA GLY A 155 6.04 19.26 17.53
C GLY A 155 4.72 18.88 16.89
N GLU A 156 4.29 19.53 15.80
CA GLU A 156 3.06 19.19 15.07
C GLU A 156 3.25 17.94 14.20
N GLU A 157 2.09 17.35 13.85
CA GLU A 157 1.98 16.14 13.04
C GLU A 157 0.93 16.35 11.94
N TYR A 158 1.21 15.84 10.74
CA TYR A 158 0.34 15.88 9.58
C TYR A 158 0.25 14.50 8.94
N THR A 159 -0.97 14.05 8.67
CA THR A 159 -1.21 12.76 8.01
C THR A 159 -1.95 12.99 6.71
N TYR A 160 -1.50 12.32 5.64
CA TYR A 160 -2.15 12.27 4.33
C TYR A 160 -2.14 10.84 3.79
N TYR A 161 -2.95 10.61 2.77
CA TYR A 161 -3.07 9.29 2.15
C TYR A 161 -2.73 9.35 0.66
N ILE A 162 -2.08 8.29 0.20
CA ILE A 162 -1.88 8.00 -1.22
C ILE A 162 -2.75 6.78 -1.54
N VAL A 163 -3.52 6.86 -2.61
CA VAL A 163 -4.42 5.80 -3.06
C VAL A 163 -4.03 5.40 -4.47
N ILE A 164 -3.80 4.11 -4.67
CA ILE A 164 -3.57 3.50 -5.97
C ILE A 164 -4.78 2.61 -6.26
N CYS A 165 -5.52 2.87 -7.33
CA CYS A 165 -6.73 2.11 -7.63
C CYS A 165 -6.82 1.71 -9.11
N GLY A 166 -7.54 0.60 -9.35
CA GLY A 166 -7.80 0.06 -10.67
C GLY A 166 -9.31 0.02 -10.99
N ARG A 167 -9.70 0.42 -12.21
CA ARG A 167 -11.09 0.37 -12.69
C ARG A 167 -11.16 0.09 -14.17
N VAL A 168 -12.35 -0.22 -14.68
CA VAL A 168 -12.63 -0.18 -16.11
C VAL A 168 -13.11 1.25 -16.45
N ALA A 169 -12.75 1.76 -17.63
CA ALA A 169 -13.00 3.14 -18.03
C ALA A 169 -14.46 3.59 -17.95
N ASN A 170 -15.42 2.67 -18.09
CA ASN A 170 -16.86 2.95 -17.99
C ASN A 170 -17.43 2.82 -16.56
N GLU A 171 -16.62 2.42 -15.58
CA GLU A 171 -17.00 2.41 -14.18
C GLU A 171 -16.84 3.82 -13.58
N GLN A 172 -17.73 4.16 -12.64
CA GLN A 172 -17.55 5.37 -11.87
C GLN A 172 -16.36 5.22 -10.93
N PRO A 173 -15.57 6.29 -10.71
CA PRO A 173 -14.55 6.29 -9.68
C PRO A 173 -15.15 5.90 -8.33
N VAL A 174 -14.50 5.00 -7.61
CA VAL A 174 -14.94 4.59 -6.28
C VAL A 174 -14.59 5.69 -5.30
N ASN A 175 -15.58 6.14 -4.52
CA ASN A 175 -15.32 7.05 -3.41
C ASN A 175 -14.78 6.24 -2.24
N LEU A 176 -13.47 6.32 -2.03
CA LEU A 176 -12.74 5.58 -1.01
C LEU A 176 -12.38 6.52 0.14
N CYS A 177 -12.65 6.09 1.37
CA CYS A 177 -12.18 6.74 2.58
C CYS A 177 -11.01 5.94 3.16
N PRO A 178 -9.74 6.36 2.96
CA PRO A 178 -8.58 5.57 3.36
C PRO A 178 -8.58 5.18 4.84
N ALA A 179 -9.01 6.07 5.73
CA ALA A 179 -9.08 5.77 7.16
C ALA A 179 -10.12 4.68 7.50
N ASP A 180 -11.23 4.61 6.77
CA ASP A 180 -12.23 3.53 6.92
C ASP A 180 -11.70 2.21 6.36
N GLU A 181 -11.00 2.27 5.24
CA GLU A 181 -10.34 1.12 4.63
C GLU A 181 -9.25 0.53 5.54
N TYR A 182 -8.45 1.38 6.19
CA TYR A 182 -7.50 0.92 7.21
C TYR A 182 -8.21 0.18 8.35
N ARG A 183 -9.29 0.76 8.89
CA ARG A 183 -10.08 0.10 9.94
C ARG A 183 -10.70 -1.23 9.47
N ALA A 184 -11.15 -1.28 8.22
CA ALA A 184 -11.67 -2.51 7.61
C ALA A 184 -10.55 -3.57 7.48
N ARG A 185 -9.36 -3.16 7.04
CA ARG A 185 -8.17 -4.02 6.95
C ARG A 185 -7.82 -4.63 8.30
N ILE A 186 -7.72 -3.83 9.36
CA ILE A 186 -7.41 -4.32 10.71
C ILE A 186 -8.47 -5.30 11.20
N ARG A 187 -9.76 -5.01 11.02
CA ARG A 187 -10.84 -5.96 11.39
C ARG A 187 -10.74 -7.28 10.60
N ASN A 188 -10.37 -7.22 9.33
CA ASN A 188 -10.19 -8.43 8.51
C ASN A 188 -9.01 -9.26 8.99
N ILE A 189 -7.88 -8.65 9.31
CA ILE A 189 -6.72 -9.32 9.91
C ILE A 189 -7.13 -10.02 11.20
N GLU A 190 -7.79 -9.32 12.11
CA GLU A 190 -8.28 -9.88 13.38
C GLU A 190 -9.22 -11.06 13.14
N ARG A 191 -10.15 -10.95 12.19
CA ARG A 191 -11.09 -12.04 11.82
C ARG A 191 -10.34 -13.27 11.34
N LEU A 192 -9.26 -13.13 10.61
CA LEU A 192 -8.46 -14.25 10.10
C LEU A 192 -7.61 -14.90 11.19
N VAL A 193 -7.00 -14.11 12.08
CA VAL A 193 -5.99 -14.63 13.01
C VAL A 193 -6.55 -15.04 14.37
N THR A 194 -7.71 -14.49 14.80
CA THR A 194 -8.26 -14.72 16.14
C THR A 194 -8.88 -16.11 16.35
N PRO A 195 -9.64 -16.73 15.38
CA PRO A 195 -10.42 -17.95 15.65
C PRO A 195 -9.61 -19.17 16.09
N MET A 196 -8.34 -19.25 15.73
CA MET A 196 -7.45 -20.34 16.13
C MET A 196 -6.08 -19.74 16.51
N LYS A 197 -5.62 -20.04 17.70
CA LYS A 197 -4.31 -19.62 18.20
C LYS A 197 -3.46 -20.84 18.50
N LEU A 198 -2.19 -20.76 18.17
CA LEU A 198 -1.16 -21.72 18.59
C LEU A 198 -0.46 -21.12 19.80
N ASP A 199 -0.29 -21.92 20.85
CA ASP A 199 0.49 -21.56 22.03
C ASP A 199 1.42 -22.74 22.36
N THR A 200 2.62 -22.67 21.81
CA THR A 200 3.65 -23.71 21.97
C THR A 200 4.67 -23.36 23.06
N GLY A 201 4.57 -22.13 23.58
CA GLY A 201 5.64 -21.53 24.40
C GLY A 201 6.85 -21.06 23.61
N ASN A 202 6.82 -21.18 22.26
CA ASN A 202 7.83 -20.66 21.34
C ASN A 202 7.22 -19.54 20.48
N ALA A 203 7.56 -18.29 20.78
CA ALA A 203 7.00 -17.12 20.13
C ALA A 203 7.21 -17.11 18.59
N THR A 204 8.32 -17.68 18.10
CA THR A 204 8.57 -17.77 16.65
C THR A 204 7.56 -18.70 15.97
N LEU A 205 7.31 -19.89 16.53
CA LEU A 205 6.34 -20.83 15.96
C LEU A 205 4.92 -20.27 16.02
N ASP A 206 4.55 -19.62 17.12
CA ASP A 206 3.24 -19.03 17.31
C ASP A 206 3.02 -17.88 16.32
N THR A 207 4.04 -17.05 16.08
CA THR A 207 4.03 -15.99 15.06
C THR A 207 3.94 -16.56 13.64
N MET A 208 4.72 -17.57 13.31
CA MET A 208 4.67 -18.24 12.00
C MET A 208 3.28 -18.80 11.71
N PHE A 209 2.63 -19.41 12.69
CA PHE A 209 1.26 -19.92 12.55
C PHE A 209 0.26 -18.78 12.30
N ARG A 210 0.39 -17.67 13.02
CA ARG A 210 -0.43 -16.47 12.82
C ARG A 210 -0.27 -15.95 11.40
N PHE A 211 0.96 -15.81 10.89
CA PHE A 211 1.25 -15.39 9.52
C PHE A 211 0.71 -16.36 8.47
N ALA A 212 0.86 -17.66 8.67
CA ALA A 212 0.32 -18.67 7.76
C ALA A 212 -1.20 -18.56 7.58
N LYS A 213 -1.93 -18.27 8.65
CA LYS A 213 -3.38 -18.02 8.59
C LYS A 213 -3.72 -16.77 7.80
N LEU A 214 -3.00 -15.68 8.03
CA LEU A 214 -3.15 -14.42 7.31
C LEU A 214 -2.93 -14.64 5.81
N ARG A 215 -1.78 -15.24 5.44
CA ARG A 215 -1.45 -15.54 4.04
C ARG A 215 -2.46 -16.47 3.36
N ALA A 216 -2.97 -17.46 4.07
CA ALA A 216 -4.04 -18.33 3.56
C ALA A 216 -5.34 -17.55 3.27
N GLY A 217 -5.69 -16.58 4.11
CA GLY A 217 -6.84 -15.70 3.89
C GLY A 217 -6.64 -14.73 2.73
N GLU A 218 -5.44 -14.20 2.58
CA GLU A 218 -5.05 -13.26 1.52
C GLU A 218 -4.91 -13.92 0.14
N SER A 219 -4.88 -15.24 0.06
CA SER A 219 -4.88 -15.95 -1.22
C SER A 219 -6.28 -16.13 -1.84
N VAL A 220 -7.32 -15.54 -1.24
CA VAL A 220 -8.70 -15.56 -1.76
C VAL A 220 -9.03 -14.24 -2.41
N PHE A 221 -9.40 -14.28 -3.70
CA PHE A 221 -9.77 -13.11 -4.50
C PHE A 221 -11.21 -13.18 -4.96
N ASP A 222 -11.86 -12.02 -5.03
CA ASP A 222 -13.13 -11.88 -5.75
C ASP A 222 -12.84 -11.75 -7.25
N THR A 223 -13.39 -12.67 -8.01
CA THR A 223 -13.21 -12.74 -9.47
C THR A 223 -14.57 -12.67 -10.14
N MET A 224 -14.58 -12.48 -11.47
CA MET A 224 -15.82 -12.51 -12.26
C MET A 224 -16.63 -13.83 -12.11
N TYR A 225 -16.02 -14.87 -11.53
CA TYR A 225 -16.65 -16.17 -11.24
C TYR A 225 -16.95 -16.37 -9.75
N GLY A 226 -16.83 -15.32 -8.93
CA GLY A 226 -16.97 -15.33 -7.48
C GLY A 226 -15.63 -15.48 -6.76
N LEU A 227 -15.69 -15.77 -5.47
CA LEU A 227 -14.48 -15.93 -4.65
C LEU A 227 -13.70 -17.18 -5.08
N MET A 228 -12.45 -16.99 -5.41
CA MET A 228 -11.55 -18.07 -5.83
C MET A 228 -10.25 -18.01 -5.03
N HIS A 229 -9.78 -19.17 -4.62
CA HIS A 229 -8.44 -19.30 -4.05
C HIS A 229 -7.41 -19.21 -5.19
N SER A 230 -6.42 -18.35 -5.05
CA SER A 230 -5.34 -18.24 -6.02
C SER A 230 -4.50 -19.53 -6.03
N PRO A 231 -4.16 -20.08 -7.20
CA PRO A 231 -3.35 -21.31 -7.29
C PRO A 231 -1.85 -21.09 -7.02
N GLY A 232 -1.44 -19.91 -6.59
CA GLY A 232 -0.05 -19.55 -6.33
C GLY A 232 0.28 -18.17 -6.88
N GLY A 233 1.37 -17.56 -6.42
CA GLY A 233 1.71 -16.14 -6.59
C GLY A 233 1.59 -15.58 -8.01
N PHE A 234 1.52 -14.29 -8.07
CA PHE A 234 1.46 -13.51 -9.32
C PHE A 234 2.83 -13.38 -9.97
#